data_2bc7ecd93aedf2a740e80a472d95e036
#
_entry.id   2bc7ecd93aedf2a740e80a472d95e036
#
_cell.length_a   1.000
_cell.length_b   1.000
_cell.length_c   1.000
_cell.angle_alpha   90.00
_cell.angle_beta   90.00
_cell.angle_gamma   90.00
#
_symmetry.space_group_name_H-M   'P 1'
#
loop_
_entity.id
_entity.type
_entity.pdbx_description
1 polymer ?
#
loop_
_entity_poly.entity_id
_entity_poly.type
_entity_poly.pdbx_seq_one_letter_code
_entity_poly.pdbx_strand_id
1 'polypeptide(L)'
;AVLAGAGENLSGSIEGLPAKVGLVSFEAQAELIEAELKKDDADIMDVIAEGTPVHEILNPGDSNQQLIDELVEKFQLQSLVDRAFRKLSTGESRKVMLIRALASEPDLLVLDEPFDGLDAHTLEMLQAYLATLVESVPMVMVLNRFDEFPDFITHIAYVDHGRLQHQVDRSDETAYNELYKLLHLKTTDLAVPAADPENDIPRLDSSQPLVRLNGINITYDGHKIIDSLDWTIERNQHWQLSGPNGSGKTGLLSLITGDHPQCYVNDIFVFGFKRGSGESIWQIKQFIGYVSTALQWEYKVGTGLRNVIISGFYDSIGLYTKATDKQKQIADEWLALLGMTDRADTPFNKLSYGDQRLLLIARAMVKHPPLLILDEPCLGLDDMNRQLVLALIEKICAGSETSVLYVNHHPEDQIKGIENYLALEKREPGK
;
A
#
# COMPACT_ATOMS: atom_id res chain seq x y z
N ALA A 1 8.22 15.22 11.05
CA ALA A 1 8.45 14.77 12.44
C ALA A 1 8.88 15.92 13.34
N VAL A 2 10.07 16.55 13.13
CA VAL A 2 10.60 17.62 14.01
C VAL A 2 9.69 18.84 14.05
N LEU A 3 9.09 19.27 12.94
CA LEU A 3 8.12 20.37 12.88
C LEU A 3 6.84 20.11 13.72
N ALA A 4 6.52 18.87 13.93
CA ALA A 4 5.35 18.45 14.73
C ALA A 4 5.72 18.02 16.16
N GLY A 5 6.95 18.33 16.61
CA GLY A 5 7.42 17.99 17.94
C GLY A 5 7.82 16.52 18.14
N ALA A 6 7.83 15.71 17.06
CA ALA A 6 8.28 14.34 17.09
C ALA A 6 9.70 14.25 16.49
N GLY A 7 10.65 13.66 17.23
CA GLY A 7 12.05 13.54 16.81
C GLY A 7 12.98 14.53 17.50
N GLU A 8 14.28 14.26 17.39
CA GLU A 8 15.34 15.05 18.02
C GLU A 8 16.03 15.96 17.00
N ASN A 9 16.20 17.22 17.35
CA ASN A 9 17.07 18.14 16.61
C ASN A 9 18.50 17.96 17.08
N LEU A 10 19.34 17.30 16.27
CA LEU A 10 20.74 17.02 16.62
C LEU A 10 21.65 18.22 16.39
N SER A 11 21.30 19.15 15.49
CA SER A 11 22.08 20.35 15.21
C SER A 11 21.23 21.41 14.49
N GLY A 12 21.56 22.68 14.66
CA GLY A 12 20.82 23.80 14.09
C GLY A 12 19.72 24.35 15.01
N SER A 13 18.98 25.35 14.55
CA SER A 13 17.86 25.96 15.27
C SER A 13 16.59 25.92 14.42
N ILE A 14 15.46 25.77 15.07
CA ILE A 14 14.12 25.93 14.47
C ILE A 14 13.51 27.15 15.13
N GLU A 15 13.22 28.17 14.32
CA GLU A 15 12.65 29.43 14.78
C GLU A 15 11.27 29.66 14.16
N GLY A 16 10.39 30.33 14.87
CA GLY A 16 9.07 30.72 14.38
C GLY A 16 8.06 29.57 14.28
N LEU A 17 8.30 28.44 14.94
CA LEU A 17 7.32 27.36 14.97
C LEU A 17 6.11 27.82 15.81
N PRO A 18 4.87 27.71 15.29
CA PRO A 18 3.68 28.03 16.04
C PRO A 18 3.45 27.06 17.20
N ALA A 19 2.69 27.51 18.22
CA ALA A 19 2.44 26.71 19.41
C ALA A 19 1.57 25.49 19.14
N LYS A 20 0.66 25.58 18.16
CA LYS A 20 -0.32 24.55 17.87
C LYS A 20 -0.12 24.00 16.46
N VAL A 21 0.49 22.82 16.37
CA VAL A 21 0.76 22.14 15.11
C VAL A 21 -0.14 20.91 14.99
N GLY A 22 -0.96 20.87 13.94
CA GLY A 22 -1.73 19.69 13.56
C GLY A 22 -0.86 18.76 12.72
N LEU A 23 -0.74 17.50 13.12
CA LEU A 23 -0.02 16.48 12.39
C LEU A 23 -0.94 15.35 11.93
N VAL A 24 -0.84 15.00 10.64
CA VAL A 24 -1.40 13.76 10.10
C VAL A 24 -0.28 13.01 9.42
N SER A 25 0.04 11.81 9.91
CA SER A 25 1.06 10.93 9.33
C SER A 25 0.68 9.46 9.49
N PHE A 26 1.32 8.60 8.72
CA PHE A 26 1.19 7.15 8.86
C PHE A 26 1.67 6.66 10.22
N GLU A 27 2.78 7.22 10.72
CA GLU A 27 3.33 6.85 12.01
C GLU A 27 2.35 7.20 13.15
N ALA A 28 1.77 8.40 13.14
CA ALA A 28 0.79 8.79 14.14
C ALA A 28 -0.46 7.91 14.10
N GLN A 29 -0.89 7.47 12.91
CA GLN A 29 -1.99 6.53 12.75
C GLN A 29 -1.62 5.14 13.30
N ALA A 30 -0.43 4.65 12.97
CA ALA A 30 0.07 3.35 13.44
C ALA A 30 0.24 3.33 14.95
N GLU A 31 0.79 4.38 15.54
CA GLU A 31 0.93 4.52 17.00
C GLU A 31 -0.43 4.49 17.70
N LEU A 32 -1.44 5.15 17.14
CA LEU A 32 -2.79 5.12 17.70
C LEU A 32 -3.40 3.73 17.62
N ILE A 33 -3.26 3.04 16.47
CA ILE A 33 -3.72 1.66 16.30
C ILE A 33 -3.00 0.72 17.30
N GLU A 34 -1.68 0.86 17.44
CA GLU A 34 -0.90 0.06 18.39
C GLU A 34 -1.30 0.32 19.86
N ALA A 35 -1.59 1.60 20.18
CA ALA A 35 -2.09 1.96 21.50
C ALA A 35 -3.47 1.33 21.80
N GLU A 36 -4.35 1.28 20.80
CA GLU A 36 -5.65 0.62 20.92
C GLU A 36 -5.52 -0.91 21.04
N LEU A 37 -4.55 -1.52 20.35
CA LEU A 37 -4.27 -2.97 20.49
C LEU A 37 -3.67 -3.31 21.86
N LYS A 38 -2.80 -2.45 22.40
CA LYS A 38 -2.22 -2.65 23.74
C LYS A 38 -3.25 -2.56 24.88
N LYS A 39 -4.35 -1.84 24.68
CA LYS A 39 -5.47 -1.84 25.65
C LYS A 39 -6.13 -3.22 25.76
N ASP A 40 -6.15 -3.97 24.66
CA ASP A 40 -6.71 -5.33 24.60
C ASP A 40 -5.81 -6.35 25.33
N ASP A 41 -4.48 -6.23 25.19
CA ASP A 41 -3.50 -7.10 25.83
C ASP A 41 -3.41 -6.92 27.38
N ALA A 42 -3.89 -5.79 27.89
CA ALA A 42 -3.87 -5.49 29.32
C ALA A 42 -5.03 -6.12 30.10
N ASP A 43 -6.03 -6.67 29.40
CA ASP A 43 -7.22 -7.26 30.03
C ASP A 43 -7.05 -8.78 30.15
N ILE A 44 -6.46 -9.24 31.28
CA ILE A 44 -6.20 -10.64 31.61
C ILE A 44 -7.51 -11.42 31.91
N MET A 45 -8.65 -10.78 31.88
CA MET A 45 -9.97 -11.37 32.08
C MET A 45 -10.74 -11.44 30.75
N ASP A 46 -10.88 -12.60 30.16
CA ASP A 46 -11.76 -13.12 29.07
C ASP A 46 -12.87 -12.20 28.46
N VAL A 47 -12.75 -10.88 28.54
CA VAL A 47 -13.65 -9.90 27.94
C VAL A 47 -12.88 -9.22 26.80
N ILE A 48 -13.26 -9.53 25.57
CA ILE A 48 -12.75 -8.83 24.38
C ILE A 48 -13.16 -7.36 24.51
N ALA A 49 -12.20 -6.47 24.78
CA ALA A 49 -12.45 -5.03 24.82
C ALA A 49 -12.98 -4.58 23.44
N GLU A 50 -14.09 -3.85 23.41
CA GLU A 50 -14.71 -3.42 22.15
C GLU A 50 -13.84 -2.40 21.39
N GLY A 51 -12.84 -1.79 22.04
CA GLY A 51 -11.99 -0.71 21.53
C GLY A 51 -12.65 0.66 21.66
N THR A 52 -11.85 1.73 21.53
CA THR A 52 -12.34 3.11 21.68
C THR A 52 -13.20 3.52 20.50
N PRO A 53 -14.44 4.03 20.72
CA PRO A 53 -15.29 4.52 19.64
C PRO A 53 -14.67 5.72 18.90
N VAL A 54 -15.02 5.88 17.62
CA VAL A 54 -14.49 6.96 16.78
C VAL A 54 -14.78 8.33 17.35
N HIS A 55 -15.97 8.58 17.91
CA HIS A 55 -16.34 9.88 18.48
C HIS A 55 -15.43 10.29 19.65
N GLU A 56 -14.94 9.34 20.44
CA GLU A 56 -13.96 9.63 21.51
C GLU A 56 -12.57 9.94 20.96
N ILE A 57 -12.16 9.27 19.85
CA ILE A 57 -10.90 9.54 19.17
C ILE A 57 -10.91 10.93 18.50
N LEU A 58 -12.06 11.36 17.98
CA LEU A 58 -12.21 12.66 17.33
C LEU A 58 -12.17 13.82 18.33
N ASN A 59 -12.67 13.63 19.53
CA ASN A 59 -12.72 14.68 20.55
C ASN A 59 -11.98 14.28 21.83
N PRO A 60 -10.65 14.42 21.88
CA PRO A 60 -9.86 14.13 23.08
C PRO A 60 -9.98 15.22 24.19
N GLY A 61 -10.91 16.17 24.08
CA GLY A 61 -11.25 17.10 25.16
C GLY A 61 -11.18 18.59 24.82
N ASP A 62 -10.40 19.03 23.84
CA ASP A 62 -10.21 20.45 23.48
C ASP A 62 -10.52 20.74 21.99
N SER A 63 -11.29 19.88 21.34
CA SER A 63 -11.60 20.04 19.92
C SER A 63 -12.93 20.75 19.70
N ASN A 64 -13.04 21.45 18.57
CA ASN A 64 -14.28 22.15 18.17
C ASN A 64 -15.34 21.12 17.73
N GLN A 65 -16.32 20.81 18.60
CA GLN A 65 -17.34 19.79 18.35
C GLN A 65 -18.19 20.12 17.11
N GLN A 66 -18.50 21.39 16.88
CA GLN A 66 -19.29 21.79 15.71
C GLN A 66 -18.52 21.50 14.43
N LEU A 67 -17.19 21.75 14.39
CA LEU A 67 -16.35 21.46 13.25
C LEU A 67 -16.19 19.95 13.05
N ILE A 68 -16.11 19.18 14.15
CA ILE A 68 -16.10 17.70 14.07
C ILE A 68 -17.37 17.21 13.37
N ASP A 69 -18.55 17.69 13.78
CA ASP A 69 -19.83 17.25 13.23
C ASP A 69 -19.94 17.59 11.72
N GLU A 70 -19.51 18.80 11.33
CA GLU A 70 -19.46 19.23 9.93
C GLU A 70 -18.50 18.37 9.10
N LEU A 71 -17.31 18.04 9.64
CA LEU A 71 -16.32 17.21 8.93
C LEU A 71 -16.76 15.76 8.87
N VAL A 72 -17.36 15.20 9.91
CA VAL A 72 -17.93 13.84 9.93
C VAL A 72 -18.99 13.70 8.84
N GLU A 73 -19.85 14.72 8.67
CA GLU A 73 -20.85 14.74 7.60
C GLU A 73 -20.18 14.81 6.23
N LYS A 74 -19.24 15.75 6.05
CA LYS A 74 -18.54 15.98 4.79
C LYS A 74 -17.75 14.74 4.32
N PHE A 75 -17.07 14.04 5.24
CA PHE A 75 -16.29 12.84 4.94
C PHE A 75 -17.12 11.52 5.00
N GLN A 76 -18.44 11.63 5.20
CA GLN A 76 -19.39 10.50 5.21
C GLN A 76 -19.05 9.43 6.26
N LEU A 77 -18.71 9.86 7.47
CA LEU A 77 -18.35 8.97 8.58
C LEU A 77 -19.46 8.80 9.64
N GLN A 78 -20.67 9.32 9.40
CA GLN A 78 -21.77 9.31 10.38
C GLN A 78 -22.11 7.91 10.88
N SER A 79 -22.05 6.90 10.00
CA SER A 79 -22.33 5.50 10.36
C SER A 79 -21.20 4.81 11.13
N LEU A 80 -20.06 5.48 11.29
CA LEU A 80 -18.85 4.92 11.90
C LEU A 80 -18.51 5.55 13.26
N VAL A 81 -19.20 6.62 13.69
CA VAL A 81 -18.85 7.38 14.90
C VAL A 81 -18.91 6.55 16.18
N ASP A 82 -19.80 5.56 16.25
CA ASP A 82 -19.94 4.65 17.39
C ASP A 82 -19.12 3.35 17.22
N ARG A 83 -18.48 3.16 16.05
CA ARG A 83 -17.66 1.98 15.78
C ARG A 83 -16.31 2.11 16.43
N ALA A 84 -15.77 1.01 16.95
CA ALA A 84 -14.42 0.98 17.50
C ALA A 84 -13.38 1.34 16.43
N PHE A 85 -12.45 2.25 16.73
CA PHE A 85 -11.43 2.74 15.80
C PHE A 85 -10.60 1.62 15.19
N ARG A 86 -10.24 0.59 15.97
CA ARG A 86 -9.48 -0.59 15.49
C ARG A 86 -10.21 -1.45 14.44
N LYS A 87 -11.54 -1.31 14.33
CA LYS A 87 -12.37 -2.03 13.36
C LYS A 87 -12.57 -1.26 12.05
N LEU A 88 -11.94 -0.10 11.92
CA LEU A 88 -11.97 0.69 10.70
C LEU A 88 -11.00 0.14 9.66
N SER A 89 -11.34 0.34 8.38
CA SER A 89 -10.39 0.17 7.28
C SER A 89 -9.30 1.26 7.35
N THR A 90 -8.19 1.05 6.63
CA THR A 90 -7.09 2.02 6.56
C THR A 90 -7.57 3.39 6.09
N GLY A 91 -8.44 3.45 5.06
CA GLY A 91 -8.99 4.70 4.55
C GLY A 91 -9.95 5.37 5.55
N GLU A 92 -10.79 4.60 6.26
CA GLU A 92 -11.69 5.16 7.28
C GLU A 92 -10.90 5.71 8.48
N SER A 93 -9.89 4.98 8.96
CA SER A 93 -9.04 5.47 10.06
C SER A 93 -8.24 6.71 9.65
N ARG A 94 -7.82 6.81 8.38
CA ARG A 94 -7.15 7.99 7.83
C ARG A 94 -8.06 9.23 7.86
N LYS A 95 -9.32 9.08 7.43
CA LYS A 95 -10.32 10.15 7.52
C LYS A 95 -10.54 10.63 8.96
N VAL A 96 -10.59 9.70 9.91
CA VAL A 96 -10.69 10.03 11.34
C VAL A 96 -9.49 10.84 11.82
N MET A 97 -8.25 10.44 11.44
CA MET A 97 -7.04 11.18 11.80
C MET A 97 -7.02 12.60 11.20
N LEU A 98 -7.47 12.74 9.94
CA LEU A 98 -7.61 14.05 9.30
C LEU A 98 -8.59 14.95 10.03
N ILE A 99 -9.81 14.46 10.33
CA ILE A 99 -10.82 15.22 11.07
C ILE A 99 -10.29 15.65 12.43
N ARG A 100 -9.63 14.74 13.16
CA ARG A 100 -9.04 15.04 14.47
C ARG A 100 -8.01 16.16 14.39
N ALA A 101 -7.12 16.13 13.39
CA ALA A 101 -6.10 17.16 13.21
C ALA A 101 -6.72 18.52 12.85
N LEU A 102 -7.71 18.54 11.95
CA LEU A 102 -8.40 19.76 11.53
C LEU A 102 -9.25 20.35 12.64
N ALA A 103 -9.96 19.52 13.41
CA ALA A 103 -10.82 19.95 14.51
C ALA A 103 -10.03 20.53 15.69
N SER A 104 -8.73 20.31 15.74
CA SER A 104 -7.86 20.96 16.71
C SER A 104 -7.60 22.43 16.39
N GLU A 105 -8.02 22.96 15.25
CA GLU A 105 -7.79 24.34 14.78
C GLU A 105 -6.29 24.73 14.91
N PRO A 106 -5.39 24.07 14.16
CA PRO A 106 -3.95 24.29 14.28
C PRO A 106 -3.53 25.62 13.65
N ASP A 107 -2.45 26.23 14.18
CA ASP A 107 -1.79 27.39 13.58
C ASP A 107 -0.86 26.99 12.40
N LEU A 108 -0.46 25.71 12.33
CA LEU A 108 0.29 25.09 11.24
C LEU A 108 -0.23 23.66 11.06
N LEU A 109 -0.56 23.30 9.82
CA LEU A 109 -0.97 21.95 9.49
C LEU A 109 0.17 21.22 8.75
N VAL A 110 0.62 20.09 9.30
CA VAL A 110 1.61 19.20 8.68
C VAL A 110 0.90 17.94 8.26
N LEU A 111 0.89 17.68 6.95
CA LEU A 111 0.24 16.55 6.32
C LEU A 111 1.30 15.68 5.66
N ASP A 112 1.48 14.47 6.16
CA ASP A 112 2.41 13.49 5.61
C ASP A 112 1.61 12.42 4.88
N GLU A 113 1.75 12.37 3.55
CA GLU A 113 1.01 11.51 2.63
C GLU A 113 -0.52 11.56 2.86
N PRO A 114 -1.16 12.75 2.87
CA PRO A 114 -2.57 12.87 3.25
C PRO A 114 -3.53 12.20 2.28
N PHE A 115 -3.10 11.95 1.05
CA PHE A 115 -3.94 11.43 -0.03
C PHE A 115 -3.86 9.91 -0.16
N ASP A 116 -2.87 9.29 0.45
CA ASP A 116 -2.64 7.86 0.37
C ASP A 116 -3.80 7.05 0.95
N GLY A 117 -4.26 6.05 0.19
CA GLY A 117 -5.34 5.13 0.62
C GLY A 117 -6.75 5.75 0.58
N LEU A 118 -6.92 6.95 0.01
CA LEU A 118 -8.23 7.56 -0.22
C LEU A 118 -8.79 7.15 -1.59
N ASP A 119 -10.10 6.98 -1.65
CA ASP A 119 -10.79 6.84 -2.94
C ASP A 119 -10.88 8.21 -3.66
N ALA A 120 -11.08 8.20 -4.98
CA ALA A 120 -11.08 9.38 -5.81
C ALA A 120 -12.05 10.49 -5.32
N HIS A 121 -13.24 10.12 -4.86
CA HIS A 121 -14.22 11.06 -4.35
C HIS A 121 -13.77 11.74 -3.04
N THR A 122 -13.20 10.96 -2.13
CA THR A 122 -12.64 11.48 -0.86
C THR A 122 -11.44 12.37 -1.13
N LEU A 123 -10.59 12.01 -2.11
CA LEU A 123 -9.44 12.82 -2.54
C LEU A 123 -9.89 14.20 -3.03
N GLU A 124 -10.84 14.25 -3.96
CA GLU A 124 -11.39 15.52 -4.46
C GLU A 124 -11.98 16.39 -3.35
N MET A 125 -12.75 15.78 -2.46
CA MET A 125 -13.33 16.50 -1.31
C MET A 125 -12.25 17.06 -0.36
N LEU A 126 -11.21 16.27 -0.08
CA LEU A 126 -10.12 16.70 0.80
C LEU A 126 -9.33 17.84 0.15
N GLN A 127 -8.95 17.73 -1.12
CA GLN A 127 -8.23 18.78 -1.84
C GLN A 127 -9.05 20.09 -1.87
N ALA A 128 -10.36 19.99 -2.19
CA ALA A 128 -11.24 21.15 -2.19
C ALA A 128 -11.35 21.79 -0.79
N TYR A 129 -11.39 20.99 0.28
CA TYR A 129 -11.42 21.50 1.64
C TYR A 129 -10.10 22.18 2.03
N LEU A 130 -8.96 21.54 1.74
CA LEU A 130 -7.63 22.12 2.02
C LEU A 130 -7.41 23.43 1.24
N ALA A 131 -7.91 23.53 0.00
CA ALA A 131 -7.88 24.78 -0.77
C ALA A 131 -8.64 25.93 -0.09
N THR A 132 -9.66 25.66 0.70
CA THR A 132 -10.35 26.70 1.49
C THR A 132 -9.59 27.11 2.75
N LEU A 133 -8.75 26.21 3.28
CA LEU A 133 -7.98 26.45 4.51
C LEU A 133 -6.67 27.17 4.27
N VAL A 134 -6.08 27.05 3.08
CA VAL A 134 -4.73 27.58 2.77
C VAL A 134 -4.61 29.10 2.97
N GLU A 135 -5.72 29.84 2.85
CA GLU A 135 -5.74 31.29 3.08
C GLU A 135 -5.61 31.67 4.56
N SER A 136 -5.98 30.75 5.47
CA SER A 136 -6.03 30.99 6.92
C SER A 136 -5.02 30.19 7.73
N VAL A 137 -4.63 29.00 7.25
CA VAL A 137 -3.73 28.09 7.95
C VAL A 137 -2.56 27.72 7.06
N PRO A 138 -1.32 28.10 7.43
CA PRO A 138 -0.12 27.62 6.74
C PRO A 138 -0.07 26.10 6.73
N MET A 139 0.34 25.50 5.58
CA MET A 139 0.42 24.07 5.42
C MET A 139 1.81 23.64 4.95
N VAL A 140 2.28 22.53 5.49
CA VAL A 140 3.40 21.78 4.97
C VAL A 140 2.89 20.40 4.59
N MET A 141 2.99 20.06 3.31
CA MET A 141 2.57 18.76 2.80
C MET A 141 3.81 17.97 2.38
N VAL A 142 3.91 16.73 2.83
CA VAL A 142 4.90 15.78 2.34
C VAL A 142 4.17 14.84 1.40
N LEU A 143 4.61 14.80 0.15
CA LEU A 143 4.00 14.02 -0.92
C LEU A 143 5.10 13.25 -1.66
N ASN A 144 4.86 11.99 -1.94
CA ASN A 144 5.76 11.13 -2.69
C ASN A 144 5.48 11.18 -4.20
N ARG A 145 4.40 11.85 -4.62
CA ARG A 145 3.93 11.88 -6.01
C ARG A 145 3.80 13.29 -6.53
N PHE A 146 4.39 13.54 -7.69
CA PHE A 146 4.36 14.84 -8.36
C PHE A 146 2.98 15.22 -8.91
N ASP A 147 2.22 14.24 -9.35
CA ASP A 147 0.86 14.39 -9.89
C ASP A 147 -0.19 14.67 -8.79
N GLU A 148 0.18 14.55 -7.53
CA GLU A 148 -0.69 14.82 -6.38
C GLU A 148 -0.55 16.25 -5.83
N PHE A 149 0.37 17.07 -6.35
CA PHE A 149 0.53 18.44 -5.87
C PHE A 149 -0.71 19.28 -6.17
N PRO A 150 -1.46 19.70 -5.14
CA PRO A 150 -2.61 20.59 -5.33
C PRO A 150 -2.20 21.93 -5.91
N ASP A 151 -3.10 22.57 -6.64
CA ASP A 151 -2.83 23.84 -7.32
C ASP A 151 -2.50 25.00 -6.37
N PHE A 152 -2.93 24.93 -5.12
CA PHE A 152 -2.65 25.93 -4.11
C PHE A 152 -1.24 25.85 -3.49
N ILE A 153 -0.44 24.81 -3.77
CA ILE A 153 0.95 24.73 -3.32
C ILE A 153 1.81 25.75 -4.06
N THR A 154 2.52 26.57 -3.31
CA THR A 154 3.34 27.68 -3.83
C THR A 154 4.81 27.36 -3.94
N HIS A 155 5.34 26.50 -3.07
CA HIS A 155 6.76 26.15 -3.01
C HIS A 155 6.91 24.64 -2.92
N ILE A 156 7.91 24.09 -3.60
CA ILE A 156 8.23 22.67 -3.58
C ILE A 156 9.67 22.50 -3.10
N ALA A 157 9.86 21.65 -2.11
CA ALA A 157 11.15 21.25 -1.60
C ALA A 157 11.38 19.77 -1.88
N TYR A 158 12.35 19.43 -2.74
CA TYR A 158 12.73 18.05 -3.01
C TYR A 158 13.83 17.59 -2.08
N VAL A 159 13.53 16.55 -1.28
CA VAL A 159 14.44 15.96 -0.30
C VAL A 159 14.80 14.55 -0.75
N ASP A 160 16.10 14.26 -0.87
CA ASP A 160 16.61 12.95 -1.21
C ASP A 160 17.75 12.56 -0.28
N HIS A 161 17.80 11.31 0.16
CA HIS A 161 18.78 10.82 1.15
C HIS A 161 18.96 11.73 2.38
N GLY A 162 17.86 12.28 2.89
CA GLY A 162 17.86 13.17 4.06
C GLY A 162 18.44 14.57 3.81
N ARG A 163 18.65 14.96 2.56
CA ARG A 163 19.17 16.27 2.17
C ARG A 163 18.20 17.00 1.26
N LEU A 164 18.01 18.29 1.50
CA LEU A 164 17.32 19.16 0.56
C LEU A 164 18.21 19.32 -0.70
N GLN A 165 17.72 18.79 -1.83
CA GLN A 165 18.42 18.83 -3.11
C GLN A 165 18.02 20.06 -3.93
N HIS A 166 16.72 20.32 -4.02
CA HIS A 166 16.16 21.42 -4.79
C HIS A 166 15.03 22.10 -4.02
N GLN A 167 14.92 23.40 -4.21
CA GLN A 167 13.78 24.19 -3.77
C GLN A 167 13.29 25.02 -4.96
N VAL A 168 12.02 24.88 -5.31
CA VAL A 168 11.43 25.47 -6.52
C VAL A 168 10.17 26.22 -6.13
N ASP A 169 10.04 27.45 -6.64
CA ASP A 169 8.78 28.16 -6.65
C ASP A 169 7.92 27.57 -7.78
N ARG A 170 6.70 27.16 -7.48
CA ARG A 170 5.83 26.53 -8.50
C ARG A 170 5.50 27.45 -9.67
N SER A 171 5.57 28.77 -9.47
CA SER A 171 5.39 29.75 -10.54
C SER A 171 6.56 29.77 -11.54
N ASP A 172 7.72 29.21 -11.20
CA ASP A 172 8.82 28.99 -12.11
C ASP A 172 8.61 27.69 -12.89
N GLU A 173 7.85 27.78 -13.99
CA GLU A 173 7.56 26.63 -14.86
C GLU A 173 8.82 25.92 -15.37
N THR A 174 9.92 26.66 -15.56
CA THR A 174 11.17 26.09 -16.07
C THR A 174 11.80 25.18 -15.00
N ALA A 175 11.99 25.70 -13.80
CA ALA A 175 12.56 24.93 -12.69
C ALA A 175 11.65 23.75 -12.28
N TYR A 176 10.32 23.96 -12.29
CA TYR A 176 9.34 22.89 -12.04
C TYR A 176 9.46 21.76 -13.06
N ASN A 177 9.50 22.10 -14.37
CA ASN A 177 9.62 21.09 -15.42
C ASN A 177 10.97 20.38 -15.43
N GLU A 178 12.05 21.07 -15.06
CA GLU A 178 13.37 20.46 -14.90
C GLU A 178 13.40 19.47 -13.74
N LEU A 179 12.81 19.81 -12.60
CA LEU A 179 12.68 18.92 -11.46
C LEU A 179 11.84 17.68 -11.83
N TYR A 180 10.70 17.89 -12.49
CA TYR A 180 9.86 16.81 -13.00
C TYR A 180 10.63 15.85 -13.92
N LYS A 181 11.38 16.40 -14.90
CA LYS A 181 12.22 15.59 -15.81
C LYS A 181 13.32 14.83 -15.09
N LEU A 182 13.97 15.44 -14.09
CA LEU A 182 15.01 14.80 -13.32
C LEU A 182 14.49 13.52 -12.65
N LEU A 183 13.27 13.57 -12.12
CA LEU A 183 12.65 12.44 -11.46
C LEU A 183 12.19 11.35 -12.44
N HIS A 184 11.75 11.74 -13.64
CA HIS A 184 11.30 10.79 -14.65
C HIS A 184 12.42 10.15 -15.49
N LEU A 185 13.60 10.78 -15.60
CA LEU A 185 14.65 10.41 -16.58
C LEU A 185 15.46 9.14 -16.24
N LYS A 186 15.28 8.48 -15.09
CA LYS A 186 16.16 7.38 -14.66
C LYS A 186 15.66 5.96 -14.99
N THR A 187 14.64 5.78 -15.82
CA THR A 187 13.93 4.49 -15.93
C THR A 187 14.18 3.67 -17.21
N THR A 188 15.23 3.95 -18.00
CA THR A 188 15.29 3.45 -19.39
C THR A 188 15.75 2.00 -19.59
N ASP A 189 16.54 1.37 -18.74
CA ASP A 189 17.10 0.03 -19.00
C ASP A 189 16.99 -0.97 -17.82
N LEU A 190 15.76 -1.32 -17.45
CA LEU A 190 15.53 -2.38 -16.48
C LEU A 190 15.47 -3.76 -17.16
N ALA A 191 16.32 -4.70 -16.78
CA ALA A 191 16.21 -6.11 -17.18
C ALA A 191 15.79 -6.97 -15.98
N VAL A 192 14.72 -7.74 -16.12
CA VAL A 192 14.32 -8.72 -15.11
C VAL A 192 15.32 -9.89 -15.15
N PRO A 193 15.94 -10.27 -14.01
CA PRO A 193 16.82 -11.43 -13.95
C PRO A 193 16.11 -12.70 -14.45
N ALA A 194 16.84 -13.61 -15.10
CA ALA A 194 16.27 -14.84 -15.60
C ALA A 194 15.83 -15.78 -14.46
N ALA A 195 14.83 -16.62 -14.73
CA ALA A 195 14.41 -17.65 -13.80
C ALA A 195 15.54 -18.64 -13.51
N ASP A 196 15.56 -19.20 -12.30
CA ASP A 196 16.40 -20.34 -11.99
C ASP A 196 15.89 -21.58 -12.73
N PRO A 197 16.66 -22.19 -13.65
CA PRO A 197 16.21 -23.36 -14.37
C PRO A 197 16.03 -24.61 -13.49
N GLU A 198 16.61 -24.60 -12.29
CA GLU A 198 16.48 -25.66 -11.28
C GLU A 198 15.31 -25.42 -10.31
N ASN A 199 14.61 -24.29 -10.44
CA ASN A 199 13.45 -24.00 -9.61
C ASN A 199 12.25 -24.84 -10.05
N ASP A 200 11.89 -25.80 -9.24
CA ASP A 200 10.88 -26.84 -9.56
C ASP A 200 9.46 -26.37 -9.20
N ILE A 201 8.99 -25.28 -9.83
CA ILE A 201 7.56 -24.97 -9.78
C ILE A 201 6.81 -25.98 -10.66
N PRO A 202 5.85 -26.74 -10.12
CA PRO A 202 5.13 -27.74 -10.90
C PRO A 202 4.50 -27.12 -12.17
N ARG A 203 4.60 -27.82 -13.29
CA ARG A 203 3.99 -27.38 -14.54
C ARG A 203 2.48 -27.44 -14.43
N LEU A 204 1.85 -26.31 -14.65
CA LEU A 204 0.39 -26.23 -14.71
C LEU A 204 -0.11 -26.72 -16.09
N ASP A 205 -1.30 -27.30 -16.11
CA ASP A 205 -1.99 -27.65 -17.36
C ASP A 205 -2.26 -26.38 -18.17
N SER A 206 -1.73 -26.33 -19.39
CA SER A 206 -1.86 -25.18 -20.29
C SER A 206 -3.28 -24.95 -20.80
N SER A 207 -4.14 -25.95 -20.71
CA SER A 207 -5.54 -25.87 -21.14
C SER A 207 -6.47 -25.24 -20.09
N GLN A 208 -5.96 -24.98 -18.88
CA GLN A 208 -6.75 -24.46 -17.78
C GLN A 208 -6.36 -23.02 -17.40
N PRO A 209 -7.32 -22.18 -16.99
CA PRO A 209 -7.04 -20.86 -16.52
C PRO A 209 -6.21 -20.89 -15.23
N LEU A 210 -5.52 -19.79 -14.91
CA LEU A 210 -4.84 -19.63 -13.63
C LEU A 210 -5.84 -19.51 -12.48
N VAL A 211 -6.90 -18.73 -12.69
CA VAL A 211 -7.97 -18.50 -11.71
C VAL A 211 -9.32 -18.54 -12.42
N ARG A 212 -10.29 -19.23 -11.84
CA ARG A 212 -11.70 -19.17 -12.25
C ARG A 212 -12.58 -19.10 -11.00
N LEU A 213 -13.36 -18.05 -10.93
CA LEU A 213 -14.32 -17.75 -9.89
C LEU A 213 -15.71 -17.78 -10.49
N ASN A 214 -16.61 -18.62 -9.95
CA ASN A 214 -17.97 -18.77 -10.47
C ASN A 214 -18.98 -18.38 -9.39
N GLY A 215 -19.79 -17.36 -9.65
CA GLY A 215 -20.87 -16.92 -8.77
C GLY A 215 -20.40 -16.57 -7.36
N ILE A 216 -19.23 -15.93 -7.21
CA ILE A 216 -18.61 -15.68 -5.91
C ILE A 216 -19.45 -14.74 -5.06
N ASN A 217 -19.61 -15.14 -3.80
CA ASN A 217 -20.28 -14.33 -2.78
C ASN A 217 -19.33 -14.09 -1.61
N ILE A 218 -19.17 -12.83 -1.21
CA ILE A 218 -18.47 -12.44 0.03
C ILE A 218 -19.45 -11.69 0.92
N THR A 219 -19.61 -12.18 2.14
CA THR A 219 -20.56 -11.61 3.11
C THR A 219 -19.84 -11.40 4.45
N TYR A 220 -19.97 -10.22 5.04
CA TYR A 220 -19.50 -9.90 6.39
C TYR A 220 -20.70 -9.37 7.21
N ASP A 221 -20.89 -9.90 8.40
CA ASP A 221 -21.95 -9.48 9.34
C ASP A 221 -23.36 -9.39 8.68
N GLY A 222 -23.66 -10.33 7.77
CA GLY A 222 -24.93 -10.36 7.02
C GLY A 222 -25.00 -9.43 5.80
N HIS A 223 -23.98 -8.58 5.57
CA HIS A 223 -23.92 -7.69 4.42
C HIS A 223 -23.13 -8.33 3.28
N LYS A 224 -23.76 -8.44 2.11
CA LYS A 224 -23.09 -8.89 0.89
C LYS A 224 -22.20 -7.78 0.35
N ILE A 225 -20.91 -8.03 0.33
CA ILE A 225 -19.88 -7.14 -0.26
C ILE A 225 -19.72 -7.49 -1.76
N ILE A 226 -19.61 -8.77 -2.07
CA ILE A 226 -19.58 -9.28 -3.45
C ILE A 226 -20.75 -10.25 -3.61
N ASP A 227 -21.44 -10.16 -4.73
CA ASP A 227 -22.61 -10.97 -5.03
C ASP A 227 -22.55 -11.49 -6.46
N SER A 228 -22.47 -12.82 -6.58
CA SER A 228 -22.53 -13.56 -7.85
C SER A 228 -21.48 -13.10 -8.88
N LEU A 229 -20.24 -12.85 -8.43
CA LEU A 229 -19.15 -12.46 -9.31
C LEU A 229 -18.59 -13.66 -10.06
N ASP A 230 -18.59 -13.58 -11.39
CA ASP A 230 -17.86 -14.47 -12.28
C ASP A 230 -16.59 -13.77 -12.77
N TRP A 231 -15.43 -14.43 -12.63
CA TRP A 231 -14.17 -13.90 -13.09
C TRP A 231 -13.19 -14.99 -13.45
N THR A 232 -12.51 -14.84 -14.59
CA THR A 232 -11.48 -15.78 -15.06
C THR A 232 -10.21 -15.02 -15.42
N ILE A 233 -9.06 -15.51 -14.92
CA ILE A 233 -7.73 -15.05 -15.31
C ILE A 233 -7.08 -16.18 -16.08
N GLU A 234 -6.90 -15.95 -17.37
CA GLU A 234 -6.16 -16.87 -18.24
C GLU A 234 -4.65 -16.63 -18.13
N ARG A 235 -3.87 -17.55 -18.65
CA ARG A 235 -2.41 -17.40 -18.72
C ARG A 235 -2.02 -16.23 -19.61
N ASN A 236 -0.96 -15.54 -19.23
CA ASN A 236 -0.45 -14.36 -19.92
C ASN A 236 -1.46 -13.22 -20.05
N GLN A 237 -2.54 -13.25 -19.30
CA GLN A 237 -3.41 -12.10 -19.12
C GLN A 237 -2.97 -11.29 -17.91
N HIS A 238 -2.87 -9.98 -18.11
CA HIS A 238 -2.61 -9.05 -17.04
C HIS A 238 -3.89 -8.29 -16.74
N TRP A 239 -4.20 -8.17 -15.45
CA TRP A 239 -5.44 -7.59 -14.97
C TRP A 239 -5.19 -6.44 -14.01
N GLN A 240 -6.00 -5.40 -14.13
CA GLN A 240 -6.14 -4.39 -13.09
C GLN A 240 -7.46 -4.58 -12.34
N LEU A 241 -7.36 -4.69 -11.03
CA LEU A 241 -8.51 -4.71 -10.12
C LEU A 241 -8.63 -3.34 -9.46
N SER A 242 -9.76 -2.68 -9.65
CA SER A 242 -10.05 -1.36 -9.08
C SER A 242 -11.39 -1.35 -8.34
N GLY A 243 -11.64 -0.28 -7.60
CA GLY A 243 -12.89 -0.07 -6.89
C GLY A 243 -12.65 0.73 -5.59
N PRO A 244 -13.69 1.35 -5.03
CA PRO A 244 -13.58 2.15 -3.82
C PRO A 244 -13.19 1.31 -2.60
N ASN A 245 -12.80 1.98 -1.52
CA ASN A 245 -12.52 1.30 -0.27
C ASN A 245 -13.77 0.59 0.27
N GLY A 246 -13.60 -0.65 0.71
CA GLY A 246 -14.71 -1.50 1.15
C GLY A 246 -15.50 -2.19 0.05
N SER A 247 -15.08 -2.12 -1.22
CA SER A 247 -15.72 -2.85 -2.34
C SER A 247 -15.40 -4.35 -2.38
N GLY A 248 -14.51 -4.84 -1.50
CA GLY A 248 -14.20 -6.27 -1.40
C GLY A 248 -12.92 -6.70 -2.11
N LYS A 249 -12.07 -5.79 -2.61
CA LYS A 249 -10.81 -6.12 -3.30
C LYS A 249 -9.94 -7.08 -2.51
N THR A 250 -9.58 -6.72 -1.28
CA THR A 250 -8.74 -7.56 -0.39
C THR A 250 -9.41 -8.91 -0.11
N GLY A 251 -10.74 -8.93 0.07
CA GLY A 251 -11.49 -10.18 0.23
C GLY A 251 -11.39 -11.07 -1.01
N LEU A 252 -11.50 -10.48 -2.20
CA LEU A 252 -11.37 -11.21 -3.47
C LEU A 252 -9.95 -11.76 -3.67
N LEU A 253 -8.91 -10.96 -3.36
CA LEU A 253 -7.53 -11.44 -3.37
C LEU A 253 -7.32 -12.59 -2.40
N SER A 254 -7.86 -12.46 -1.18
CA SER A 254 -7.75 -13.51 -0.14
C SER A 254 -8.47 -14.81 -0.54
N LEU A 255 -9.52 -14.76 -1.37
CA LEU A 255 -10.12 -15.95 -1.95
C LEU A 255 -9.16 -16.67 -2.92
N ILE A 256 -8.43 -15.90 -3.75
CA ILE A 256 -7.45 -16.45 -4.70
C ILE A 256 -6.25 -17.04 -3.97
N THR A 257 -5.71 -16.35 -2.95
CA THR A 257 -4.57 -16.84 -2.16
C THR A 257 -4.95 -17.97 -1.20
N GLY A 258 -6.24 -18.18 -0.95
CA GLY A 258 -6.74 -19.22 -0.07
C GLY A 258 -6.79 -18.84 1.41
N ASP A 259 -6.52 -17.58 1.74
CA ASP A 259 -6.50 -17.08 3.13
C ASP A 259 -7.90 -16.65 3.62
N HIS A 260 -8.91 -16.58 2.75
CA HIS A 260 -10.26 -16.16 3.10
C HIS A 260 -11.09 -17.31 3.69
N PRO A 261 -11.80 -17.13 4.81
CA PRO A 261 -12.62 -18.21 5.43
C PRO A 261 -13.71 -18.75 4.50
N GLN A 262 -14.25 -17.91 3.61
CA GLN A 262 -15.32 -18.29 2.69
C GLN A 262 -14.82 -18.93 1.38
N CYS A 263 -13.52 -19.27 1.28
CA CYS A 263 -12.98 -19.92 0.08
C CYS A 263 -13.57 -21.33 -0.14
N TYR A 264 -14.06 -22.00 0.91
CA TYR A 264 -14.63 -23.36 0.80
C TYR A 264 -16.12 -23.40 0.51
N VAL A 265 -16.82 -22.28 0.61
CA VAL A 265 -18.26 -22.19 0.31
C VAL A 265 -18.54 -21.57 -1.06
N ASN A 266 -17.50 -21.12 -1.75
CA ASN A 266 -17.54 -20.56 -3.08
C ASN A 266 -16.97 -21.55 -4.12
N ASP A 267 -17.41 -21.44 -5.38
CA ASP A 267 -16.89 -22.26 -6.47
C ASP A 267 -15.63 -21.59 -7.07
N ILE A 268 -14.48 -21.97 -6.51
CA ILE A 268 -13.17 -21.39 -6.82
C ILE A 268 -12.27 -22.46 -7.40
N PHE A 269 -11.65 -22.13 -8.51
CA PHE A 269 -10.62 -22.95 -9.16
C PHE A 269 -9.37 -22.11 -9.34
N VAL A 270 -8.24 -22.57 -8.79
CA VAL A 270 -6.95 -21.87 -8.83
C VAL A 270 -5.83 -22.86 -9.16
N PHE A 271 -5.03 -22.56 -10.15
CA PHE A 271 -3.83 -23.33 -10.56
C PHE A 271 -4.07 -24.84 -10.72
N GLY A 272 -5.20 -25.22 -11.30
CA GLY A 272 -5.57 -26.63 -11.47
C GLY A 272 -6.28 -27.27 -10.28
N PHE A 273 -6.45 -26.57 -9.17
CA PHE A 273 -7.13 -27.07 -7.96
C PHE A 273 -8.51 -26.46 -7.80
N LYS A 274 -9.51 -27.28 -7.59
CA LYS A 274 -10.79 -26.83 -7.07
C LYS A 274 -10.67 -26.67 -5.56
N ARG A 275 -11.03 -25.49 -5.01
CA ARG A 275 -10.93 -25.27 -3.56
C ARG A 275 -11.85 -26.23 -2.79
N GLY A 276 -11.29 -26.85 -1.75
CA GLY A 276 -11.97 -27.85 -0.94
C GLY A 276 -11.87 -29.29 -1.47
N SER A 277 -11.03 -29.58 -2.47
CA SER A 277 -10.79 -30.93 -2.98
C SER A 277 -9.68 -31.69 -2.23
N GLY A 278 -9.12 -31.12 -1.16
CA GLY A 278 -8.05 -31.72 -0.35
C GLY A 278 -6.67 -31.11 -0.60
N GLU A 279 -6.59 -30.05 -1.40
CA GLU A 279 -5.36 -29.28 -1.62
C GLU A 279 -4.93 -28.52 -0.36
N SER A 280 -3.62 -28.44 -0.16
CA SER A 280 -3.06 -27.60 0.90
C SER A 280 -2.88 -26.17 0.42
N ILE A 281 -2.89 -25.21 1.34
CA ILE A 281 -2.62 -23.80 1.03
C ILE A 281 -1.22 -23.62 0.44
N TRP A 282 -0.26 -24.43 0.84
CA TRP A 282 1.11 -24.38 0.32
C TRP A 282 1.21 -24.78 -1.14
N GLN A 283 0.36 -25.73 -1.58
CA GLN A 283 0.26 -26.12 -3.00
C GLN A 283 -0.27 -24.98 -3.88
N ILE A 284 -1.03 -24.06 -3.32
CA ILE A 284 -1.53 -22.87 -4.01
C ILE A 284 -0.47 -21.76 -3.99
N LYS A 285 0.10 -21.48 -2.81
CA LYS A 285 1.03 -20.35 -2.62
C LYS A 285 2.33 -20.48 -3.43
N GLN A 286 2.75 -21.69 -3.78
CA GLN A 286 3.92 -21.88 -4.65
C GLN A 286 3.77 -21.22 -6.04
N PHE A 287 2.52 -21.07 -6.54
CA PHE A 287 2.22 -20.46 -7.83
C PHE A 287 2.00 -18.95 -7.77
N ILE A 288 2.03 -18.37 -6.58
CA ILE A 288 1.71 -16.96 -6.36
C ILE A 288 2.94 -16.23 -5.84
N GLY A 289 3.25 -15.10 -6.49
CA GLY A 289 4.02 -14.03 -5.87
C GLY A 289 3.03 -13.02 -5.29
N TYR A 290 3.18 -12.63 -4.03
CA TYR A 290 2.25 -11.71 -3.38
C TYR A 290 2.98 -10.58 -2.69
N VAL A 291 2.58 -9.34 -2.99
CA VAL A 291 3.09 -8.13 -2.35
C VAL A 291 1.91 -7.26 -1.97
N SER A 292 1.85 -6.89 -0.69
CA SER A 292 0.86 -5.95 -0.16
C SER A 292 1.49 -5.05 0.90
N THR A 293 0.79 -3.98 1.23
CA THR A 293 1.18 -3.10 2.32
C THR A 293 1.18 -3.85 3.66
N ALA A 294 0.18 -4.70 3.91
CA ALA A 294 0.11 -5.52 5.13
C ALA A 294 1.30 -6.46 5.27
N LEU A 295 1.68 -7.17 4.17
CA LEU A 295 2.86 -8.04 4.16
C LEU A 295 4.13 -7.26 4.53
N GLN A 296 4.31 -6.05 4.01
CA GLN A 296 5.47 -5.22 4.33
C GLN A 296 5.53 -4.86 5.82
N TRP A 297 4.40 -4.53 6.43
CA TRP A 297 4.32 -4.21 7.87
C TRP A 297 4.66 -5.40 8.75
N GLU A 298 4.27 -6.60 8.33
CA GLU A 298 4.53 -7.86 9.06
C GLU A 298 5.95 -8.39 8.83
N TYR A 299 6.62 -7.98 7.74
CA TYR A 299 7.93 -8.49 7.35
C TYR A 299 9.06 -7.87 8.18
N LYS A 300 9.09 -8.21 9.47
CA LYS A 300 10.04 -7.65 10.48
C LYS A 300 11.29 -8.53 10.63
N VAL A 301 12.02 -8.78 9.52
CA VAL A 301 13.25 -9.58 9.58
C VAL A 301 14.49 -8.70 9.64
N GLY A 302 15.47 -9.13 10.46
CA GLY A 302 16.80 -8.49 10.57
C GLY A 302 17.86 -9.13 9.68
N THR A 303 17.48 -9.91 8.65
CA THR A 303 18.42 -10.55 7.75
C THR A 303 18.85 -9.64 6.60
N GLY A 304 20.01 -9.91 5.99
CA GLY A 304 20.52 -9.15 4.86
C GLY A 304 19.64 -9.27 3.61
N LEU A 305 19.69 -8.24 2.75
CA LEU A 305 18.81 -8.09 1.58
C LEU A 305 18.89 -9.28 0.63
N ARG A 306 20.10 -9.81 0.37
CA ARG A 306 20.29 -11.03 -0.44
C ARG A 306 19.47 -12.19 0.08
N ASN A 307 19.49 -12.43 1.39
CA ASN A 307 18.74 -13.53 2.00
C ASN A 307 17.23 -13.29 1.95
N VAL A 308 16.77 -12.04 2.01
CA VAL A 308 15.36 -11.69 1.81
C VAL A 308 14.90 -12.11 0.43
N ILE A 309 15.64 -11.77 -0.63
CA ILE A 309 15.31 -12.18 -2.00
C ILE A 309 15.31 -13.70 -2.12
N ILE A 310 16.38 -14.38 -1.65
CA ILE A 310 16.48 -15.85 -1.72
C ILE A 310 15.32 -16.54 -1.00
N SER A 311 14.83 -15.97 0.11
CA SER A 311 13.69 -16.52 0.84
C SER A 311 12.42 -16.63 -0.02
N GLY A 312 12.34 -15.88 -1.11
CA GLY A 312 11.25 -15.93 -2.08
C GLY A 312 11.16 -17.24 -2.86
N PHE A 313 12.27 -17.95 -3.07
CA PHE A 313 12.25 -19.30 -3.66
C PHE A 313 11.51 -20.32 -2.79
N TYR A 314 11.46 -20.07 -1.48
CA TYR A 314 10.89 -20.99 -0.47
C TYR A 314 9.59 -20.49 0.13
N ASP A 315 9.07 -19.35 -0.32
CA ASP A 315 7.87 -18.68 0.23
C ASP A 315 7.92 -18.49 1.77
N SER A 316 9.12 -18.36 2.33
CA SER A 316 9.33 -18.26 3.77
C SER A 316 9.67 -16.83 4.22
N ILE A 317 9.26 -16.46 5.44
CA ILE A 317 9.74 -15.26 6.09
C ILE A 317 11.08 -15.59 6.75
N GLY A 318 12.18 -15.10 6.14
CA GLY A 318 13.54 -15.48 6.50
C GLY A 318 14.05 -16.71 5.74
N LEU A 319 15.37 -16.89 5.75
CA LEU A 319 16.05 -17.99 5.04
C LEU A 319 16.49 -19.07 6.04
N TYR A 320 15.91 -20.26 5.95
CA TYR A 320 16.18 -21.40 6.82
C TYR A 320 16.92 -22.54 6.11
N THR A 321 17.08 -22.44 4.80
CA THR A 321 17.74 -23.44 3.95
C THR A 321 19.02 -22.86 3.38
N LYS A 322 20.03 -23.71 3.16
CA LYS A 322 21.28 -23.28 2.52
C LYS A 322 21.02 -22.94 1.05
N ALA A 323 21.22 -21.68 0.70
CA ALA A 323 21.07 -21.22 -0.67
C ALA A 323 22.12 -21.84 -1.61
N THR A 324 21.71 -22.18 -2.84
CA THR A 324 22.61 -22.57 -3.91
C THR A 324 23.40 -21.36 -4.44
N ASP A 325 24.51 -21.59 -5.10
CA ASP A 325 25.29 -20.49 -5.67
C ASP A 325 24.53 -19.80 -6.82
N LYS A 326 23.69 -20.54 -7.54
CA LYS A 326 22.79 -19.99 -8.56
C LYS A 326 21.76 -19.05 -7.96
N GLN A 327 21.12 -19.44 -6.85
CA GLN A 327 20.15 -18.57 -6.14
C GLN A 327 20.80 -17.30 -5.63
N LYS A 328 22.04 -17.38 -5.13
CA LYS A 328 22.79 -16.19 -4.71
C LYS A 328 23.07 -15.27 -5.89
N GLN A 329 23.51 -15.82 -7.03
CA GLN A 329 23.75 -15.06 -8.24
C GLN A 329 22.49 -14.32 -8.70
N ILE A 330 21.34 -14.99 -8.77
CA ILE A 330 20.06 -14.38 -9.17
C ILE A 330 19.67 -13.29 -8.17
N ALA A 331 19.85 -13.52 -6.88
CA ALA A 331 19.58 -12.50 -5.87
C ALA A 331 20.49 -11.27 -6.02
N ASP A 332 21.77 -11.47 -6.37
CA ASP A 332 22.70 -10.37 -6.63
C ASP A 332 22.33 -9.60 -7.92
N GLU A 333 21.83 -10.28 -8.95
CA GLU A 333 21.30 -9.65 -10.17
C GLU A 333 20.06 -8.79 -9.84
N TRP A 334 19.17 -9.27 -8.97
CA TRP A 334 18.04 -8.48 -8.46
C TRP A 334 18.50 -7.26 -7.65
N LEU A 335 19.50 -7.43 -6.78
CA LEU A 335 20.07 -6.30 -6.02
C LEU A 335 20.71 -5.26 -6.93
N ALA A 336 21.40 -5.71 -7.99
CA ALA A 336 21.98 -4.81 -8.99
C ALA A 336 20.88 -4.01 -9.73
N LEU A 337 19.80 -4.68 -10.13
CA LEU A 337 18.64 -4.05 -10.76
C LEU A 337 18.01 -2.98 -9.87
N LEU A 338 17.92 -3.26 -8.57
CA LEU A 338 17.35 -2.34 -7.59
C LEU A 338 18.34 -1.25 -7.12
N GLY A 339 19.60 -1.25 -7.60
CA GLY A 339 20.64 -0.34 -7.14
C GLY A 339 21.05 -0.55 -5.69
N MET A 340 20.96 -1.79 -5.19
CA MET A 340 21.19 -2.13 -3.78
C MET A 340 22.41 -3.06 -3.57
N THR A 341 23.27 -3.22 -4.56
CA THR A 341 24.40 -4.16 -4.52
C THR A 341 25.30 -3.91 -3.32
N ASP A 342 25.65 -2.65 -3.04
CA ASP A 342 26.54 -2.26 -1.95
C ASP A 342 25.91 -2.44 -0.55
N ARG A 343 24.62 -2.72 -0.51
CA ARG A 343 23.83 -2.91 0.71
C ARG A 343 23.33 -4.35 0.90
N ALA A 344 23.90 -5.32 0.16
CA ALA A 344 23.44 -6.70 0.15
C ALA A 344 23.33 -7.35 1.55
N ASP A 345 24.21 -6.98 2.46
CA ASP A 345 24.26 -7.48 3.84
C ASP A 345 23.55 -6.55 4.85
N THR A 346 23.02 -5.41 4.40
CA THR A 346 22.24 -4.51 5.25
C THR A 346 20.98 -5.21 5.74
N PRO A 347 20.61 -5.13 7.02
CA PRO A 347 19.36 -5.69 7.51
C PRO A 347 18.15 -5.03 6.85
N PHE A 348 17.16 -5.84 6.43
CA PHE A 348 15.93 -5.39 5.76
C PHE A 348 15.21 -4.26 6.54
N ASN A 349 15.12 -4.40 7.86
CA ASN A 349 14.46 -3.42 8.72
C ASN A 349 15.19 -2.07 8.85
N LYS A 350 16.36 -1.92 8.23
CA LYS A 350 17.11 -0.66 8.15
C LYS A 350 16.89 0.09 6.83
N LEU A 351 16.16 -0.50 5.91
CA LEU A 351 15.82 0.13 4.64
C LEU A 351 14.73 1.20 4.81
N SER A 352 14.73 2.16 3.88
CA SER A 352 13.58 3.03 3.68
C SER A 352 12.33 2.22 3.30
N TYR A 353 11.16 2.79 3.51
CA TYR A 353 9.88 2.14 3.18
C TYR A 353 9.80 1.77 1.68
N GLY A 354 10.28 2.66 0.79
CA GLY A 354 10.33 2.42 -0.65
C GLY A 354 11.29 1.30 -1.02
N ASP A 355 12.51 1.31 -0.48
CA ASP A 355 13.49 0.23 -0.71
C ASP A 355 12.96 -1.13 -0.25
N GLN A 356 12.27 -1.17 0.89
CA GLN A 356 11.63 -2.39 1.37
C GLN A 356 10.59 -2.92 0.37
N ARG A 357 9.76 -2.02 -0.21
CA ARG A 357 8.75 -2.38 -1.20
C ARG A 357 9.37 -2.97 -2.46
N LEU A 358 10.39 -2.32 -3.02
CA LEU A 358 11.12 -2.81 -4.19
C LEU A 358 11.72 -4.19 -3.91
N LEU A 359 12.33 -4.37 -2.74
CA LEU A 359 12.93 -5.64 -2.36
C LEU A 359 11.90 -6.77 -2.21
N LEU A 360 10.71 -6.46 -1.66
CA LEU A 360 9.62 -7.44 -1.54
C LEU A 360 9.03 -7.82 -2.91
N ILE A 361 9.01 -6.90 -3.88
CA ILE A 361 8.63 -7.23 -5.26
C ILE A 361 9.67 -8.17 -5.89
N ALA A 362 10.96 -7.88 -5.74
CA ALA A 362 12.02 -8.76 -6.21
C ALA A 362 11.94 -10.15 -5.54
N ARG A 363 11.68 -10.20 -4.23
CA ARG A 363 11.44 -11.44 -3.49
C ARG A 363 10.25 -12.22 -4.04
N ALA A 364 9.14 -11.57 -4.36
CA ALA A 364 7.95 -12.23 -4.91
C ALA A 364 8.21 -12.76 -6.33
N MET A 365 9.06 -12.07 -7.09
CA MET A 365 9.38 -12.39 -8.48
C MET A 365 10.51 -13.38 -8.67
N VAL A 366 11.39 -13.56 -7.66
CA VAL A 366 12.64 -14.36 -7.81
C VAL A 366 12.39 -15.79 -8.29
N LYS A 367 11.25 -16.38 -7.95
CA LYS A 367 10.81 -17.71 -8.38
C LYS A 367 10.04 -17.72 -9.70
N HIS A 368 9.78 -16.57 -10.33
CA HIS A 368 8.94 -16.42 -11.54
C HIS A 368 7.56 -17.11 -11.40
N PRO A 369 6.73 -16.67 -10.47
CA PRO A 369 5.45 -17.32 -10.23
C PRO A 369 4.52 -17.18 -11.45
N PRO A 370 3.63 -18.15 -11.73
CA PRO A 370 2.61 -18.01 -12.76
C PRO A 370 1.68 -16.82 -12.58
N LEU A 371 1.40 -16.42 -11.32
CA LEU A 371 0.61 -15.24 -10.97
C LEU A 371 1.35 -14.37 -9.96
N LEU A 372 1.55 -13.11 -10.30
CA LEU A 372 2.04 -12.07 -9.39
C LEU A 372 0.86 -11.16 -9.00
N ILE A 373 0.55 -11.13 -7.71
CA ILE A 373 -0.47 -10.24 -7.14
C ILE A 373 0.23 -9.06 -6.47
N LEU A 374 -0.09 -7.87 -6.92
CA LEU A 374 0.43 -6.61 -6.41
C LEU A 374 -0.73 -5.78 -5.86
N ASP A 375 -0.84 -5.76 -4.54
CA ASP A 375 -1.91 -5.04 -3.84
C ASP A 375 -1.39 -3.68 -3.38
N GLU A 376 -1.76 -2.64 -4.12
CA GLU A 376 -1.32 -1.25 -3.95
C GLU A 376 0.22 -1.11 -3.87
N PRO A 377 0.98 -1.59 -4.87
CA PRO A 377 2.43 -1.66 -4.78
C PRO A 377 3.12 -0.29 -4.81
N CYS A 378 2.45 0.74 -5.29
CA CYS A 378 2.99 2.10 -5.35
C CYS A 378 2.63 2.97 -4.14
N LEU A 379 1.82 2.45 -3.21
CA LEU A 379 1.39 3.20 -2.03
C LEU A 379 2.58 3.55 -1.12
N GLY A 380 2.74 4.85 -0.80
CA GLY A 380 3.81 5.35 0.07
C GLY A 380 5.20 5.41 -0.57
N LEU A 381 5.32 5.24 -1.90
CA LEU A 381 6.58 5.39 -2.62
C LEU A 381 6.80 6.83 -3.09
N ASP A 382 8.05 7.30 -3.03
CA ASP A 382 8.47 8.49 -3.74
C ASP A 382 8.35 8.28 -5.27
N ASP A 383 8.35 9.36 -6.02
CA ASP A 383 8.12 9.32 -7.47
C ASP A 383 9.16 8.46 -8.21
N MET A 384 10.41 8.46 -7.76
CA MET A 384 11.46 7.62 -8.32
C MET A 384 11.18 6.13 -8.11
N ASN A 385 10.93 5.73 -6.87
CA ASN A 385 10.65 4.33 -6.53
C ASN A 385 9.34 3.87 -7.18
N ARG A 386 8.33 4.75 -7.28
CA ARG A 386 7.09 4.51 -8.01
C ARG A 386 7.37 4.20 -9.48
N GLN A 387 8.13 5.04 -10.19
CA GLN A 387 8.49 4.83 -11.60
C GLN A 387 9.27 3.54 -11.81
N LEU A 388 10.19 3.21 -10.90
CA LEU A 388 10.91 1.93 -10.94
C LEU A 388 9.96 0.74 -10.81
N VAL A 389 9.00 0.80 -9.88
CA VAL A 389 7.99 -0.25 -9.69
C VAL A 389 7.13 -0.40 -10.94
N LEU A 390 6.60 0.71 -11.48
CA LEU A 390 5.77 0.68 -12.69
C LEU A 390 6.54 0.13 -13.90
N ALA A 391 7.78 0.58 -14.12
CA ALA A 391 8.62 0.09 -15.19
C ALA A 391 8.96 -1.41 -15.04
N LEU A 392 9.19 -1.87 -13.81
CA LEU A 392 9.40 -3.30 -13.53
C LEU A 392 8.15 -4.13 -13.87
N ILE A 393 6.97 -3.66 -13.47
CA ILE A 393 5.70 -4.33 -13.75
C ILE A 393 5.45 -4.37 -15.28
N GLU A 394 5.69 -3.26 -15.99
CA GLU A 394 5.57 -3.22 -17.45
C GLU A 394 6.48 -4.26 -18.13
N LYS A 395 7.73 -4.39 -17.67
CA LYS A 395 8.65 -5.42 -18.20
C LYS A 395 8.22 -6.84 -17.88
N ILE A 396 7.67 -7.06 -16.70
CA ILE A 396 7.10 -8.37 -16.33
C ILE A 396 5.95 -8.70 -17.29
N CYS A 397 5.05 -7.75 -17.52
CA CYS A 397 3.93 -7.92 -18.46
C CYS A 397 4.40 -8.21 -19.90
N ALA A 398 5.46 -7.54 -20.36
CA ALA A 398 5.93 -7.63 -21.73
C ALA A 398 6.82 -8.83 -22.02
N GLY A 399 7.56 -9.35 -21.03
CA GLY A 399 8.70 -10.24 -21.23
C GLY A 399 8.74 -11.49 -20.37
N SER A 400 7.71 -11.79 -19.58
CA SER A 400 7.68 -13.00 -18.75
C SER A 400 6.40 -13.82 -18.97
N GLU A 401 6.44 -15.09 -18.56
CA GLU A 401 5.25 -15.95 -18.50
C GLU A 401 4.38 -15.69 -17.25
N THR A 402 4.78 -14.74 -16.40
CA THR A 402 4.05 -14.36 -15.18
C THR A 402 2.87 -13.48 -15.53
N SER A 403 1.66 -13.92 -15.22
CA SER A 403 0.47 -13.06 -15.25
C SER A 403 0.47 -12.10 -14.07
N VAL A 404 0.06 -10.86 -14.29
CA VAL A 404 0.04 -9.83 -13.25
C VAL A 404 -1.39 -9.47 -12.89
N LEU A 405 -1.72 -9.48 -11.61
CA LEU A 405 -2.92 -8.92 -11.03
C LEU A 405 -2.54 -7.70 -10.20
N TYR A 406 -2.80 -6.53 -10.76
CA TYR A 406 -2.43 -5.23 -10.20
C TYR A 406 -3.65 -4.56 -9.58
N VAL A 407 -3.58 -4.26 -8.30
CA VAL A 407 -4.62 -3.51 -7.59
C VAL A 407 -4.17 -2.08 -7.42
N ASN A 408 -4.96 -1.14 -7.91
CA ASN A 408 -4.64 0.27 -7.85
C ASN A 408 -5.90 1.14 -7.76
N HIS A 409 -5.77 2.28 -7.09
CA HIS A 409 -6.80 3.32 -6.98
C HIS A 409 -6.49 4.57 -7.80
N HIS A 410 -5.26 4.71 -8.29
CA HIS A 410 -4.77 5.88 -8.99
C HIS A 410 -4.88 5.69 -10.52
N PRO A 411 -5.76 6.45 -11.20
CA PRO A 411 -5.97 6.32 -12.65
C PRO A 411 -4.71 6.60 -13.49
N GLU A 412 -3.80 7.42 -12.97
CA GLU A 412 -2.55 7.79 -13.61
C GLU A 412 -1.49 6.68 -13.60
N ASP A 413 -1.59 5.69 -12.71
CA ASP A 413 -0.72 4.52 -12.68
C ASP A 413 -1.13 3.49 -13.73
N GLN A 414 -1.17 3.90 -14.99
CA GLN A 414 -1.42 3.00 -16.10
C GLN A 414 -0.16 2.20 -16.42
N ILE A 415 -0.32 0.91 -16.59
CA ILE A 415 0.76 -0.02 -16.91
C ILE A 415 0.55 -0.54 -18.32
N LYS A 416 1.55 -0.34 -19.18
CA LYS A 416 1.54 -0.94 -20.52
C LYS A 416 1.52 -2.46 -20.42
N GLY A 417 0.61 -3.10 -21.18
CA GLY A 417 0.43 -4.55 -21.15
C GLY A 417 -0.73 -5.00 -20.26
N ILE A 418 -1.29 -4.16 -19.40
CA ILE A 418 -2.55 -4.45 -18.72
C ILE A 418 -3.71 -4.02 -19.62
N GLU A 419 -4.41 -5.02 -20.16
CA GLU A 419 -5.53 -4.82 -21.09
C GLU A 419 -6.88 -5.25 -20.49
N ASN A 420 -6.85 -5.96 -19.35
CA ASN A 420 -8.04 -6.47 -18.70
C ASN A 420 -8.30 -5.71 -17.40
N TYR A 421 -9.56 -5.33 -17.18
CA TYR A 421 -9.95 -4.50 -16.04
C TYR A 421 -11.16 -5.11 -15.34
N LEU A 422 -11.09 -5.22 -14.02
CA LEU A 422 -12.23 -5.56 -13.17
C LEU A 422 -12.44 -4.41 -12.18
N ALA A 423 -13.57 -3.72 -12.30
CA ALA A 423 -13.97 -2.68 -11.35
C ALA A 423 -15.04 -3.22 -10.40
N LEU A 424 -14.76 -3.17 -9.10
CA LEU A 424 -15.74 -3.52 -8.07
C LEU A 424 -16.49 -2.27 -7.63
N GLU A 425 -17.80 -2.38 -7.49
CA GLU A 425 -18.65 -1.33 -6.95
C GLU A 425 -18.85 -1.53 -5.45
N LYS A 426 -18.94 -0.44 -4.71
CA LYS A 426 -19.31 -0.50 -3.30
C LYS A 426 -20.83 -0.69 -3.21
N ARG A 427 -21.26 -1.76 -2.56
CA ARG A 427 -22.68 -1.99 -2.27
C ARG A 427 -23.08 -1.22 -1.02
N GLU A 428 -24.18 -0.48 -1.09
CA GLU A 428 -24.78 0.14 0.08
C GLU A 428 -25.44 -0.91 0.99
N PRO A 429 -25.29 -0.79 2.30
CA PRO A 429 -26.01 -1.67 3.23
C PRO A 429 -27.52 -1.52 3.01
N GLY A 430 -28.17 -2.60 2.60
CA GLY A 430 -29.65 -2.65 2.54
C GLY A 430 -30.31 -2.57 1.15
N LYS A 431 -29.56 -2.69 0.06
CA LYS A 431 -30.12 -2.94 -1.28
C LYS A 431 -29.82 -4.33 -1.78
#